data_8166e0c6e4ff462ca68ed7af53b5b94e
#
_entry.id   8166e0c6e4ff462ca68ed7af53b5b94e
#
_cell.length_a   1.000
_cell.length_b   1.000
_cell.length_c   1.000
_cell.angle_alpha   90.00
_cell.angle_beta   90.00
_cell.angle_gamma   90.00
#
_symmetry.space_group_name_H-M   'P 1'
#
loop_
_entity.id
_entity.type
_entity.pdbx_description
1 polymer ?
#
loop_
_entity_poly.entity_id
_entity_poly.type
_entity_poly.pdbx_seq_one_letter_code
_entity_poly.pdbx_strand_id
1 'polypeptide(L)'
;MQQNLTDKGFGRRTFMTGAAGIAAALAAERAQGSLSGAAASSAKGAPAAGSAKFPEGFWWGAATASYQIEGAASEDGRKPSVWDTFCRVPGKVENGHTGDVACDHYHRYEEDVKLMADLGVKHYRFSIAWPRIIPDGRGPVNEKGVDFYKRLSDCLLKHGIAPHATLFHWDLPQVLQDRYGGFQSRDIVADFGAYAEAVGKRLGDRIKHWMTMNEISCFAFGVGYAVGHVPPHAPGIQLDTVKQRSNISHHAILAHGTAVQALRATAGKCNVAAAENYNAYVPAIETPENIEAARKAFLRDAANGSILSPMLTGRYSDEWMQEYGASAPDIREGDLKLINQPLDALGFNCYTGTYVVAANNAKGFETYPYFEAYPKGSMPWLNITPEAIYWGIRQVSQALGRSDLPVFISENGVADGAKPDAGGFVADIDRVMYYRQYLRNVHRAVSEGYPVVGYFPWSLMDNFEWACGYNKRFGMVRVDYETQKRTPKLSYRWYQQVIRANGVV
;
A
#
# COMPACT_ATOMS: atom_id res chain seq x y z
N MET A 1 -14.59 47.01 -23.68
CA MET A 1 -14.17 47.09 -25.10
C MET A 1 -14.16 45.69 -25.67
N GLN A 2 -15.19 45.43 -26.47
CA GLN A 2 -15.38 44.20 -27.27
C GLN A 2 -14.35 44.17 -28.37
N GLN A 3 -13.88 42.93 -28.71
CA GLN A 3 -13.73 42.59 -30.14
C GLN A 3 -13.72 41.06 -30.28
N ASN A 4 -14.72 40.60 -31.00
CA ASN A 4 -14.90 39.31 -31.64
C ASN A 4 -13.79 38.99 -32.64
N LEU A 5 -13.43 37.71 -32.75
CA LEU A 5 -13.01 37.15 -34.05
C LEU A 5 -13.56 35.75 -34.21
N THR A 6 -14.25 35.63 -35.30
CA THR A 6 -15.12 34.62 -35.85
C THR A 6 -14.41 33.34 -36.32
N ASP A 7 -15.17 32.26 -36.18
CA ASP A 7 -15.28 31.08 -37.04
C ASP A 7 -14.40 30.95 -38.30
N LYS A 8 -13.73 29.82 -38.43
CA LYS A 8 -13.60 29.11 -39.71
C LYS A 8 -13.62 27.61 -39.48
N GLY A 9 -14.72 27.00 -39.87
CA GLY A 9 -14.91 25.57 -39.96
C GLY A 9 -14.00 24.91 -40.99
N PHE A 10 -13.60 23.68 -40.71
CA PHE A 10 -13.08 22.75 -41.70
C PHE A 10 -13.94 21.50 -41.71
N GLY A 11 -14.45 21.23 -42.91
CA GLY A 11 -15.47 20.23 -43.20
C GLY A 11 -15.00 18.78 -43.14
N ARG A 12 -15.98 17.94 -42.80
CA ARG A 12 -15.94 16.48 -42.98
C ARG A 12 -15.73 16.14 -44.47
N ARG A 13 -14.73 15.30 -44.80
CA ARG A 13 -14.74 14.40 -45.95
C ARG A 13 -13.98 13.11 -45.61
N THR A 14 -14.74 12.07 -45.47
CA THR A 14 -14.68 10.73 -46.08
C THR A 14 -13.31 10.24 -46.55
N PHE A 15 -12.81 9.19 -45.91
CA PHE A 15 -11.94 8.21 -46.54
C PHE A 15 -12.47 6.81 -46.19
N MET A 16 -13.25 6.27 -47.12
CA MET A 16 -13.44 4.82 -47.28
C MET A 16 -12.70 4.41 -48.54
N THR A 17 -12.23 3.18 -48.52
CA THR A 17 -11.74 2.31 -49.60
C THR A 17 -10.24 2.28 -49.87
N GLY A 18 -9.70 1.07 -49.73
CA GLY A 18 -8.41 0.67 -50.25
C GLY A 18 -7.87 -0.62 -49.63
N ALA A 19 -8.65 -1.72 -49.67
CA ALA A 19 -8.10 -3.07 -49.51
C ALA A 19 -7.68 -3.58 -50.90
N ALA A 20 -6.38 -3.86 -51.08
CA ALA A 20 -5.89 -4.90 -51.99
C ALA A 20 -4.35 -4.94 -51.99
N GLY A 21 -3.79 -5.99 -51.47
CA GLY A 21 -2.85 -6.89 -52.12
C GLY A 21 -1.42 -6.40 -52.33
N ILE A 22 -0.48 -7.00 -51.64
CA ILE A 22 0.75 -7.54 -52.28
C ILE A 22 1.22 -8.72 -51.39
N ALA A 23 1.09 -9.92 -51.97
CA ALA A 23 1.85 -11.11 -51.56
C ALA A 23 2.99 -11.32 -52.57
N ALA A 24 4.04 -11.99 -52.13
CA ALA A 24 5.23 -12.48 -52.85
C ALA A 24 6.44 -11.53 -52.75
N ALA A 25 7.66 -12.00 -52.40
CA ALA A 25 8.29 -13.26 -52.74
C ALA A 25 9.42 -13.57 -51.73
N LEU A 26 9.56 -14.86 -51.46
CA LEU A 26 10.73 -15.49 -50.88
C LEU A 26 11.90 -15.53 -51.91
N ALA A 27 13.11 -15.18 -51.47
CA ALA A 27 14.31 -15.81 -52.05
C ALA A 27 15.41 -15.89 -50.97
N ALA A 28 15.85 -17.09 -50.77
CA ALA A 28 16.97 -17.47 -49.87
C ALA A 28 18.30 -17.17 -50.54
N GLU A 29 19.27 -16.62 -49.78
CA GLU A 29 20.68 -16.87 -50.09
C GLU A 29 21.44 -17.20 -48.81
N ARG A 30 22.03 -18.39 -48.82
CA ARG A 30 22.99 -18.87 -47.83
C ARG A 30 24.33 -18.20 -48.08
N ALA A 31 24.91 -17.63 -47.03
CA ALA A 31 26.35 -17.41 -46.95
C ALA A 31 26.85 -17.97 -45.63
N GLN A 32 27.63 -19.09 -45.73
CA GLN A 32 28.42 -19.64 -44.64
C GLN A 32 29.62 -18.74 -44.40
N GLY A 33 29.78 -18.29 -43.16
CA GLY A 33 30.99 -17.64 -42.67
C GLY A 33 31.21 -18.05 -41.23
N SER A 34 32.17 -18.98 -41.04
CA SER A 34 32.64 -19.41 -39.72
C SER A 34 33.39 -18.28 -39.02
N LEU A 35 32.99 -17.97 -37.79
CA LEU A 35 33.83 -17.30 -36.79
C LEU A 35 33.76 -18.10 -35.49
N SER A 36 34.88 -18.64 -35.12
CA SER A 36 35.15 -19.39 -33.90
C SER A 36 35.26 -18.45 -32.68
N GLY A 37 34.67 -18.88 -31.58
CA GLY A 37 35.23 -18.71 -30.24
C GLY A 37 34.96 -17.41 -29.51
N ALA A 38 33.81 -17.30 -28.81
CA ALA A 38 33.70 -16.59 -27.54
C ALA A 38 32.72 -17.37 -26.66
N ALA A 39 33.15 -17.67 -25.44
CA ALA A 39 32.41 -18.50 -24.49
C ALA A 39 31.03 -17.90 -24.20
N ALA A 40 29.99 -18.64 -24.58
CA ALA A 40 28.62 -18.36 -24.22
C ALA A 40 28.44 -18.62 -22.72
N SER A 41 28.32 -17.55 -21.97
CA SER A 41 27.65 -17.54 -20.66
C SER A 41 26.23 -18.06 -20.89
N SER A 42 25.89 -19.17 -20.27
CA SER A 42 24.60 -19.82 -20.37
C SER A 42 23.49 -18.87 -19.86
N ALA A 43 22.82 -18.20 -20.77
CA ALA A 43 21.51 -17.66 -20.50
C ALA A 43 20.59 -18.84 -20.19
N LYS A 44 20.18 -18.98 -18.92
CA LYS A 44 19.10 -19.89 -18.56
C LYS A 44 17.89 -19.49 -19.38
N GLY A 45 17.38 -20.39 -20.19
CA GLY A 45 16.30 -20.18 -21.12
C GLY A 45 15.08 -19.59 -20.41
N ALA A 46 14.40 -18.66 -21.11
CA ALA A 46 13.09 -18.18 -20.69
C ALA A 46 12.16 -19.37 -20.42
N PRO A 47 11.41 -19.38 -19.31
CA PRO A 47 10.50 -20.47 -19.02
C PRO A 47 9.47 -20.56 -20.15
N ALA A 48 9.22 -21.77 -20.63
CA ALA A 48 8.12 -22.09 -21.54
C ALA A 48 6.82 -21.50 -20.97
N ALA A 49 5.84 -21.21 -21.85
CA ALA A 49 4.52 -20.67 -21.51
C ALA A 49 3.70 -21.65 -20.62
N GLY A 50 4.19 -21.95 -19.43
CA GLY A 50 3.58 -22.69 -18.36
C GLY A 50 3.20 -21.73 -17.24
N SER A 51 2.03 -21.93 -16.64
CA SER A 51 1.44 -21.11 -15.59
C SER A 51 2.47 -20.49 -14.66
N ALA A 52 2.41 -19.16 -14.50
CA ALA A 52 3.26 -18.40 -13.57
C ALA A 52 2.95 -18.82 -12.12
N LYS A 53 3.61 -19.89 -11.65
CA LYS A 53 3.42 -20.47 -10.32
C LYS A 53 4.23 -19.70 -9.29
N PHE A 54 3.65 -19.51 -8.11
CA PHE A 54 4.35 -18.97 -6.95
C PHE A 54 4.95 -20.11 -6.09
N PRO A 55 5.92 -19.80 -5.22
CA PRO A 55 6.48 -20.79 -4.30
C PRO A 55 5.40 -21.45 -3.45
N GLU A 56 5.65 -22.68 -3.00
CA GLU A 56 4.82 -23.31 -2.00
C GLU A 56 4.87 -22.51 -0.70
N GLY A 57 3.71 -22.37 -0.03
CA GLY A 57 3.60 -21.54 1.18
C GLY A 57 3.51 -20.04 0.91
N PHE A 58 3.35 -19.59 -0.33
CA PHE A 58 3.11 -18.17 -0.63
C PHE A 58 1.85 -17.65 0.05
N TRP A 59 1.94 -16.49 0.71
CA TRP A 59 0.84 -15.92 1.50
C TRP A 59 -0.22 -15.29 0.60
N TRP A 60 -1.20 -16.07 0.21
CA TRP A 60 -2.40 -15.53 -0.44
C TRP A 60 -3.33 -14.96 0.62
N GLY A 61 -3.49 -13.64 0.64
CA GLY A 61 -4.25 -12.94 1.66
C GLY A 61 -5.29 -11.99 1.09
N ALA A 62 -5.88 -11.20 1.98
CA ALA A 62 -6.68 -10.02 1.70
C ALA A 62 -6.48 -9.00 2.82
N ALA A 63 -6.69 -7.72 2.55
CA ALA A 63 -6.46 -6.64 3.51
C ALA A 63 -7.70 -5.78 3.75
N THR A 64 -7.79 -5.22 4.97
CA THR A 64 -8.73 -4.16 5.37
C THR A 64 -8.10 -3.31 6.48
N ALA A 65 -8.77 -2.24 6.91
CA ALA A 65 -8.39 -1.43 8.07
C ALA A 65 -9.58 -1.10 8.96
N SER A 66 -9.32 -0.96 10.26
CA SER A 66 -10.32 -0.81 11.33
C SER A 66 -11.32 0.31 11.07
N TYR A 67 -10.84 1.54 10.88
CA TYR A 67 -11.74 2.68 10.68
C TYR A 67 -12.60 2.53 9.42
N GLN A 68 -12.07 1.89 8.39
CA GLN A 68 -12.72 1.79 7.09
C GLN A 68 -13.83 0.73 7.04
N ILE A 69 -13.82 -0.28 7.93
CA ILE A 69 -14.80 -1.37 7.89
C ILE A 69 -15.56 -1.62 9.19
N GLU A 70 -14.97 -1.34 10.36
CA GLU A 70 -15.54 -1.82 11.64
C GLU A 70 -16.89 -1.20 11.96
N GLY A 71 -17.02 0.12 11.87
CA GLY A 71 -18.15 0.83 12.46
C GLY A 71 -18.11 0.78 13.99
N ALA A 72 -19.28 0.71 14.63
CA ALA A 72 -19.41 0.67 16.09
C ALA A 72 -18.59 1.79 16.78
N ALA A 73 -18.64 3.01 16.21
CA ALA A 73 -17.74 4.12 16.51
C ALA A 73 -17.82 4.62 17.97
N SER A 74 -18.91 4.35 18.67
CA SER A 74 -19.14 4.72 20.08
C SER A 74 -19.51 3.55 20.98
N GLU A 75 -19.33 2.31 20.50
CA GLU A 75 -19.72 1.13 21.24
C GLU A 75 -18.57 0.57 22.09
N ASP A 76 -18.95 -0.16 23.15
CA ASP A 76 -18.03 -0.87 24.04
C ASP A 76 -16.86 -0.05 24.57
N GLY A 77 -17.11 1.26 24.79
CA GLY A 77 -16.12 2.17 25.37
C GLY A 77 -15.07 2.73 24.40
N ARG A 78 -15.21 2.48 23.08
CA ARG A 78 -14.39 3.16 22.08
C ARG A 78 -14.63 4.68 22.14
N LYS A 79 -13.55 5.47 22.06
CA LYS A 79 -13.59 6.93 21.96
C LYS A 79 -13.19 7.40 20.56
N PRO A 80 -13.42 8.69 20.21
CA PRO A 80 -13.10 9.20 18.89
C PRO A 80 -11.62 9.10 18.52
N SER A 81 -11.35 8.74 17.28
CA SER A 81 -10.09 8.97 16.59
C SER A 81 -10.09 10.31 15.88
N VAL A 82 -8.92 10.71 15.35
CA VAL A 82 -8.81 11.89 14.49
C VAL A 82 -9.70 11.80 13.25
N TRP A 83 -10.01 10.60 12.74
CA TRP A 83 -10.92 10.41 11.62
C TRP A 83 -12.38 10.63 12.02
N ASP A 84 -12.80 10.20 13.19
CA ASP A 84 -14.17 10.48 13.69
C ASP A 84 -14.42 11.99 13.76
N THR A 85 -13.45 12.77 14.22
CA THR A 85 -13.53 14.22 14.28
C THR A 85 -13.47 14.86 12.91
N PHE A 86 -12.54 14.42 12.07
CA PHE A 86 -12.30 14.97 10.73
C PHE A 86 -13.52 14.82 9.82
N CYS A 87 -14.21 13.68 9.86
CA CYS A 87 -15.41 13.43 9.05
C CYS A 87 -16.57 14.39 9.39
N ARG A 88 -16.58 14.93 10.61
CA ARG A 88 -17.63 15.86 11.07
C ARG A 88 -17.36 17.32 10.67
N VAL A 89 -16.18 17.61 10.14
CA VAL A 89 -15.85 18.94 9.61
C VAL A 89 -16.45 19.09 8.21
N PRO A 90 -17.35 20.07 7.98
CA PRO A 90 -17.99 20.23 6.68
C PRO A 90 -17.00 20.35 5.51
N GLY A 91 -17.25 19.60 4.44
CA GLY A 91 -16.45 19.62 3.23
C GLY A 91 -15.12 18.85 3.27
N LYS A 92 -14.78 18.20 4.39
CA LYS A 92 -13.54 17.41 4.49
C LYS A 92 -13.69 16.00 3.91
N VAL A 93 -14.88 15.43 3.97
CA VAL A 93 -15.21 14.13 3.38
C VAL A 93 -16.37 14.30 2.40
N GLU A 94 -16.25 13.68 1.23
CA GLU A 94 -17.30 13.73 0.20
C GLU A 94 -18.65 13.28 0.75
N ASN A 95 -19.72 14.02 0.42
CA ASN A 95 -21.09 13.79 0.88
C ASN A 95 -21.29 13.78 2.42
N GLY A 96 -20.29 14.24 3.18
CA GLY A 96 -20.36 14.20 4.65
C GLY A 96 -20.38 12.78 5.22
N HIS A 97 -19.85 11.79 4.48
CA HIS A 97 -19.78 10.41 4.93
C HIS A 97 -18.90 10.27 6.18
N THR A 98 -19.22 9.31 7.04
CA THR A 98 -18.46 8.97 8.26
C THR A 98 -18.18 7.48 8.30
N GLY A 99 -17.21 7.07 9.14
CA GLY A 99 -16.93 5.67 9.45
C GLY A 99 -17.79 5.10 10.58
N ASP A 100 -18.86 5.78 11.01
CA ASP A 100 -19.62 5.42 12.22
C ASP A 100 -20.25 4.01 12.13
N VAL A 101 -20.72 3.64 10.94
CA VAL A 101 -21.23 2.30 10.61
C VAL A 101 -20.28 1.54 9.70
N ALA A 102 -19.67 2.25 8.73
CA ALA A 102 -18.77 1.67 7.72
C ALA A 102 -19.37 0.43 7.05
N CYS A 103 -18.73 -0.74 7.23
CA CYS A 103 -19.22 -2.02 6.76
C CYS A 103 -19.82 -2.86 7.89
N ASP A 104 -20.00 -2.29 9.07
CA ASP A 104 -20.52 -2.98 10.24
C ASP A 104 -19.77 -4.29 10.57
N HIS A 105 -18.45 -4.32 10.26
CA HIS A 105 -17.61 -5.51 10.48
C HIS A 105 -17.54 -5.89 11.96
N TYR A 106 -17.66 -4.93 12.87
CA TYR A 106 -17.68 -5.16 14.31
C TYR A 106 -18.74 -6.19 14.72
N HIS A 107 -19.92 -6.14 14.10
CA HIS A 107 -21.02 -7.06 14.37
C HIS A 107 -21.07 -8.24 13.38
N ARG A 108 -20.47 -8.09 12.18
CA ARG A 108 -20.58 -9.06 11.07
C ARG A 108 -19.28 -9.79 10.74
N TYR A 109 -18.29 -9.73 11.62
CA TYR A 109 -16.98 -10.33 11.35
C TYR A 109 -17.05 -11.83 11.03
N GLU A 110 -18.00 -12.57 11.61
CA GLU A 110 -18.18 -14.01 11.31
C GLU A 110 -18.61 -14.25 9.85
N GLU A 111 -19.54 -13.42 9.33
CA GLU A 111 -19.94 -13.44 7.92
C GLU A 111 -18.76 -13.11 7.00
N ASP A 112 -18.01 -12.09 7.35
CA ASP A 112 -16.86 -11.63 6.57
C ASP A 112 -15.70 -12.65 6.58
N VAL A 113 -15.44 -13.31 7.73
CA VAL A 113 -14.45 -14.39 7.82
C VAL A 113 -14.87 -15.60 7.01
N LYS A 114 -16.18 -15.92 6.96
CA LYS A 114 -16.69 -16.99 6.11
C LYS A 114 -16.46 -16.69 4.63
N LEU A 115 -16.68 -15.43 4.19
CA LEU A 115 -16.34 -15.01 2.82
C LEU A 115 -14.85 -15.18 2.53
N MET A 116 -13.96 -14.87 3.48
CA MET A 116 -12.51 -15.08 3.32
C MET A 116 -12.17 -16.57 3.19
N ALA A 117 -12.81 -17.42 3.99
CA ALA A 117 -12.63 -18.88 3.91
C ALA A 117 -13.12 -19.42 2.55
N ASP A 118 -14.28 -18.96 2.06
CA ASP A 118 -14.82 -19.32 0.76
C ASP A 118 -13.93 -18.83 -0.39
N LEU A 119 -13.31 -17.65 -0.25
CA LEU A 119 -12.30 -17.12 -1.20
C LEU A 119 -11.06 -18.02 -1.25
N GLY A 120 -10.74 -18.68 -0.16
CA GLY A 120 -9.60 -19.58 -0.03
C GLY A 120 -8.34 -18.94 0.51
N VAL A 121 -8.38 -17.68 0.96
CA VAL A 121 -7.22 -17.02 1.57
C VAL A 121 -6.79 -17.72 2.85
N LYS A 122 -5.48 -17.71 3.11
CA LYS A 122 -4.86 -18.28 4.31
C LYS A 122 -4.29 -17.22 5.24
N HIS A 123 -4.35 -15.96 4.83
CA HIS A 123 -3.81 -14.83 5.56
C HIS A 123 -4.80 -13.66 5.47
N TYR A 124 -5.03 -12.97 6.57
CA TYR A 124 -5.88 -11.78 6.59
C TYR A 124 -5.18 -10.65 7.34
N ARG A 125 -4.94 -9.55 6.61
CA ARG A 125 -4.39 -8.32 7.18
C ARG A 125 -5.52 -7.39 7.58
N PHE A 126 -5.51 -6.96 8.84
CA PHE A 126 -6.43 -5.97 9.40
C PHE A 126 -5.69 -5.04 10.35
N SER A 127 -6.29 -3.93 10.74
CA SER A 127 -5.72 -3.07 11.76
C SER A 127 -6.50 -3.13 13.07
N ILE A 128 -5.83 -2.79 14.16
CA ILE A 128 -6.41 -2.68 15.50
C ILE A 128 -6.64 -1.21 15.81
N ALA A 129 -7.89 -0.83 16.08
CA ALA A 129 -8.24 0.54 16.43
C ALA A 129 -7.67 0.91 17.80
N TRP A 130 -6.64 1.77 17.83
CA TRP A 130 -6.05 2.24 19.09
C TRP A 130 -7.09 2.83 20.05
N PRO A 131 -8.04 3.70 19.60
CA PRO A 131 -9.07 4.25 20.48
C PRO A 131 -10.08 3.22 21.00
N ARG A 132 -10.09 2.01 20.45
CA ARG A 132 -10.89 0.89 20.98
C ARG A 132 -10.16 0.15 22.10
N ILE A 133 -8.83 0.10 22.04
CA ILE A 133 -7.99 -0.60 23.02
C ILE A 133 -7.65 0.31 24.21
N ILE A 134 -7.19 1.54 23.94
CA ILE A 134 -6.88 2.54 24.98
C ILE A 134 -7.62 3.83 24.59
N PRO A 135 -8.88 3.99 25.01
CA PRO A 135 -9.74 5.08 24.57
C PRO A 135 -9.18 6.50 24.83
N ASP A 136 -8.41 6.67 25.91
CA ASP A 136 -7.77 7.93 26.27
C ASP A 136 -6.33 8.06 25.70
N GLY A 137 -5.97 7.15 24.77
CA GLY A 137 -4.66 7.09 24.13
C GLY A 137 -3.55 6.60 25.05
N ARG A 138 -3.71 6.74 26.35
CA ARG A 138 -2.84 6.24 27.43
C ARG A 138 -3.68 5.84 28.65
N GLY A 139 -3.11 5.05 29.55
CA GLY A 139 -3.77 4.62 30.79
C GLY A 139 -4.47 3.27 30.64
N PRO A 140 -5.65 3.07 31.25
CA PRO A 140 -6.25 1.75 31.34
C PRO A 140 -6.68 1.18 29.98
N VAL A 141 -6.49 -0.12 29.85
CA VAL A 141 -6.95 -0.87 28.67
C VAL A 141 -8.44 -1.14 28.76
N ASN A 142 -9.14 -0.94 27.66
CA ASN A 142 -10.54 -1.30 27.50
C ASN A 142 -10.64 -2.78 27.09
N GLU A 143 -10.91 -3.65 28.06
CA GLU A 143 -10.96 -5.09 27.82
C GLU A 143 -12.10 -5.50 26.86
N LYS A 144 -13.22 -4.76 26.77
CA LYS A 144 -14.26 -5.02 25.77
C LYS A 144 -13.77 -4.84 24.34
N GLY A 145 -12.95 -3.81 24.10
CA GLY A 145 -12.29 -3.61 22.81
C GLY A 145 -11.30 -4.74 22.48
N VAL A 146 -10.53 -5.18 23.46
CA VAL A 146 -9.64 -6.35 23.34
C VAL A 146 -10.41 -7.61 22.99
N ASP A 147 -11.54 -7.84 23.65
CA ASP A 147 -12.37 -9.05 23.45
C ASP A 147 -12.92 -9.13 22.02
N PHE A 148 -13.22 -8.01 21.38
CA PHE A 148 -13.58 -8.01 19.96
C PHE A 148 -12.46 -8.62 19.10
N TYR A 149 -11.21 -8.15 19.25
CA TYR A 149 -10.08 -8.68 18.48
C TYR A 149 -9.70 -10.12 18.85
N LYS A 150 -9.95 -10.55 20.09
CA LYS A 150 -9.84 -11.97 20.46
C LYS A 150 -10.86 -12.81 19.68
N ARG A 151 -12.14 -12.43 19.69
CA ARG A 151 -13.20 -13.14 18.95
C ARG A 151 -12.91 -13.18 17.44
N LEU A 152 -12.50 -12.04 16.85
CA LEU A 152 -12.12 -11.99 15.44
C LEU A 152 -10.95 -12.94 15.15
N SER A 153 -9.89 -12.89 15.96
CA SER A 153 -8.71 -13.75 15.76
C SER A 153 -9.05 -15.23 15.95
N ASP A 154 -9.86 -15.59 16.96
CA ASP A 154 -10.31 -16.97 17.19
C ASP A 154 -11.16 -17.47 16.01
N CYS A 155 -12.04 -16.61 15.46
CA CYS A 155 -12.82 -16.92 14.27
C CYS A 155 -11.93 -17.17 13.04
N LEU A 156 -10.94 -16.32 12.78
CA LEU A 156 -9.97 -16.49 11.70
C LEU A 156 -9.21 -17.82 11.84
N LEU A 157 -8.64 -18.08 13.01
CA LEU A 157 -7.88 -19.30 13.29
C LEU A 157 -8.73 -20.56 13.14
N LYS A 158 -10.00 -20.53 13.57
CA LYS A 158 -10.96 -21.62 13.36
C LYS A 158 -11.15 -21.96 11.88
N HIS A 159 -11.06 -20.97 10.99
CA HIS A 159 -11.16 -21.16 9.54
C HIS A 159 -9.79 -21.40 8.86
N GLY A 160 -8.72 -21.57 9.63
CA GLY A 160 -7.36 -21.78 9.11
C GLY A 160 -6.78 -20.56 8.41
N ILE A 161 -7.17 -19.36 8.84
CA ILE A 161 -6.69 -18.07 8.33
C ILE A 161 -5.78 -17.44 9.38
N ALA A 162 -4.54 -17.18 9.04
CA ALA A 162 -3.56 -16.52 9.91
C ALA A 162 -3.86 -15.03 10.03
N PRO A 163 -4.06 -14.50 11.28
CA PRO A 163 -4.22 -13.06 11.50
C PRO A 163 -2.90 -12.31 11.29
N HIS A 164 -2.94 -11.23 10.51
CA HIS A 164 -1.86 -10.26 10.32
C HIS A 164 -2.36 -8.90 10.82
N ALA A 165 -1.91 -8.46 12.00
CA ALA A 165 -2.42 -7.26 12.63
C ALA A 165 -1.50 -6.05 12.42
N THR A 166 -2.06 -4.95 11.95
CA THR A 166 -1.42 -3.64 11.93
C THR A 166 -1.83 -2.86 13.17
N LEU A 167 -0.87 -2.38 13.97
CA LEU A 167 -1.17 -1.65 15.20
C LEU A 167 -1.80 -0.28 14.93
N PHE A 168 -1.40 0.39 13.86
CA PHE A 168 -1.88 1.74 13.55
C PHE A 168 -2.15 1.90 12.05
N HIS A 169 -3.41 2.22 11.73
CA HIS A 169 -3.84 2.53 10.36
C HIS A 169 -4.63 3.84 10.36
N TRP A 170 -3.95 4.92 10.81
CA TRP A 170 -4.35 6.33 10.77
C TRP A 170 -5.39 6.78 11.80
N ASP A 171 -5.89 5.90 12.62
CA ASP A 171 -6.95 6.15 13.61
C ASP A 171 -6.37 6.53 15.00
N LEU A 172 -5.51 7.58 15.02
CA LEU A 172 -4.94 8.14 16.25
C LEU A 172 -6.08 8.58 17.21
N PRO A 173 -6.04 8.20 18.50
CA PRO A 173 -6.98 8.73 19.48
C PRO A 173 -7.00 10.26 19.45
N GLN A 174 -8.18 10.87 19.26
CA GLN A 174 -8.34 12.33 19.15
C GLN A 174 -7.72 13.05 20.36
N VAL A 175 -7.86 12.47 21.54
CA VAL A 175 -7.32 13.06 22.79
C VAL A 175 -5.79 13.24 22.76
N LEU A 176 -5.05 12.42 22.02
CA LEU A 176 -3.60 12.59 21.88
C LEU A 176 -3.27 13.73 20.91
N GLN A 177 -4.08 13.89 19.85
CA GLN A 177 -3.99 15.05 18.96
C GLN A 177 -4.27 16.35 19.72
N ASP A 178 -5.33 16.36 20.55
CA ASP A 178 -5.73 17.54 21.33
C ASP A 178 -4.70 17.90 22.43
N ARG A 179 -4.10 16.90 23.04
CA ARG A 179 -3.20 17.09 24.18
C ARG A 179 -1.83 17.66 23.80
N TYR A 180 -1.25 17.19 22.71
CA TYR A 180 0.12 17.57 22.31
C TYR A 180 0.37 17.57 20.79
N GLY A 181 -0.67 17.51 19.97
CA GLY A 181 -0.55 17.51 18.52
C GLY A 181 -0.19 16.16 17.89
N GLY A 182 -0.40 15.04 18.60
CA GLY A 182 -0.13 13.72 18.08
C GLY A 182 1.33 13.54 17.67
N PHE A 183 1.58 13.19 16.41
CA PHE A 183 2.95 12.99 15.89
C PHE A 183 3.81 14.27 15.83
N GLN A 184 3.24 15.46 16.08
CA GLN A 184 4.04 16.68 16.21
C GLN A 184 4.92 16.64 17.46
N SER A 185 4.51 15.93 18.52
CA SER A 185 5.28 15.74 19.74
C SER A 185 5.97 14.38 19.80
N ARG A 186 7.18 14.37 20.34
CA ARG A 186 7.91 13.14 20.63
C ARG A 186 7.23 12.27 21.72
N ASP A 187 6.28 12.81 22.49
CA ASP A 187 5.51 12.08 23.49
C ASP A 187 4.75 10.89 22.90
N ILE A 188 4.39 10.97 21.61
CA ILE A 188 3.74 9.89 20.87
C ILE A 188 4.54 8.58 20.91
N VAL A 189 5.86 8.66 20.99
CA VAL A 189 6.74 7.47 20.99
C VAL A 189 6.49 6.61 22.22
N ALA A 190 6.36 7.22 23.40
CA ALA A 190 6.07 6.51 24.64
C ALA A 190 4.63 5.96 24.65
N ASP A 191 3.67 6.76 24.20
CA ASP A 191 2.26 6.35 24.16
C ASP A 191 2.02 5.20 23.18
N PHE A 192 2.65 5.25 22.00
CA PHE A 192 2.57 4.17 21.03
C PHE A 192 3.27 2.89 21.50
N GLY A 193 4.39 3.03 22.18
CA GLY A 193 5.09 1.90 22.80
C GLY A 193 4.23 1.21 23.87
N ALA A 194 3.57 1.98 24.73
CA ALA A 194 2.66 1.45 25.75
C ALA A 194 1.43 0.77 25.13
N TYR A 195 0.88 1.32 24.04
CA TYR A 195 -0.18 0.71 23.27
C TYR A 195 0.27 -0.62 22.63
N ALA A 196 1.42 -0.65 21.98
CA ALA A 196 1.98 -1.87 21.39
C ALA A 196 2.20 -2.98 22.45
N GLU A 197 2.72 -2.60 23.63
CA GLU A 197 2.89 -3.50 24.77
C GLU A 197 1.55 -4.06 25.25
N ALA A 198 0.54 -3.20 25.41
CA ALA A 198 -0.81 -3.61 25.85
C ALA A 198 -1.45 -4.60 24.89
N VAL A 199 -1.34 -4.37 23.58
CA VAL A 199 -1.84 -5.25 22.51
C VAL A 199 -1.05 -6.56 22.49
N GLY A 200 0.28 -6.50 22.49
CA GLY A 200 1.15 -7.68 22.48
C GLY A 200 0.87 -8.66 23.61
N LYS A 201 0.69 -8.14 24.84
CA LYS A 201 0.33 -8.94 26.02
C LYS A 201 -1.01 -9.66 25.90
N ARG A 202 -1.99 -9.08 25.21
CA ARG A 202 -3.38 -9.56 25.19
C ARG A 202 -3.75 -10.40 23.98
N LEU A 203 -3.05 -10.19 22.87
CA LEU A 203 -3.37 -10.82 21.58
C LEU A 203 -2.20 -11.65 21.01
N GLY A 204 -1.02 -11.60 21.63
CA GLY A 204 0.19 -12.27 21.13
C GLY A 204 0.10 -13.81 21.18
N ASP A 205 -0.82 -14.39 21.94
CA ASP A 205 -1.12 -15.82 21.91
C ASP A 205 -1.82 -16.26 20.61
N ARG A 206 -2.60 -15.36 19.99
CA ARG A 206 -3.40 -15.59 18.77
C ARG A 206 -2.74 -15.06 17.51
N ILE A 207 -2.15 -13.87 17.60
CA ILE A 207 -1.58 -13.14 16.44
C ILE A 207 -0.08 -13.33 16.42
N LYS A 208 0.45 -13.84 15.30
CA LYS A 208 1.88 -14.10 15.12
C LYS A 208 2.53 -13.23 14.05
N HIS A 209 1.75 -12.44 13.32
CA HIS A 209 2.24 -11.51 12.30
C HIS A 209 1.78 -10.09 12.61
N TRP A 210 2.72 -9.21 12.87
CA TRP A 210 2.47 -7.85 13.29
C TRP A 210 3.07 -6.84 12.32
N MET A 211 2.34 -5.78 12.04
CA MET A 211 2.85 -4.57 11.42
C MET A 211 2.68 -3.42 12.39
N THR A 212 3.68 -2.59 12.53
CA THR A 212 3.63 -1.48 13.50
C THR A 212 2.72 -0.36 13.04
N MET A 213 2.97 0.14 11.82
CA MET A 213 2.21 1.23 11.23
C MET A 213 1.92 0.95 9.78
N ASN A 214 0.86 1.56 9.27
CA ASN A 214 0.55 1.62 7.84
C ASN A 214 0.91 2.99 7.28
N GLU A 215 1.77 2.99 6.25
CA GLU A 215 2.06 4.16 5.42
C GLU A 215 2.40 5.43 6.21
N ILE A 216 3.50 5.41 6.93
CA ILE A 216 4.02 6.61 7.60
C ILE A 216 4.18 7.75 6.59
N SER A 217 4.58 7.42 5.35
CA SER A 217 4.69 8.36 4.23
C SER A 217 3.39 9.12 3.95
N CYS A 218 2.24 8.49 4.11
CA CYS A 218 0.95 9.15 3.87
C CYS A 218 0.50 10.00 5.06
N PHE A 219 0.33 9.41 6.25
CA PHE A 219 -0.26 10.14 7.36
C PHE A 219 0.68 11.18 7.99
N ALA A 220 1.98 10.88 8.10
CA ALA A 220 2.93 11.76 8.76
C ALA A 220 3.68 12.69 7.79
N PHE A 221 3.75 12.33 6.52
CA PHE A 221 4.56 13.05 5.55
C PHE A 221 3.75 13.76 4.46
N GLY A 222 2.68 13.12 3.94
CA GLY A 222 2.00 13.57 2.73
C GLY A 222 0.73 14.37 2.97
N VAL A 223 -0.25 13.79 3.63
CA VAL A 223 -1.63 14.27 3.61
C VAL A 223 -2.26 14.55 4.98
N GLY A 224 -1.79 13.89 6.05
CA GLY A 224 -2.29 14.13 7.41
C GLY A 224 -1.68 15.38 8.04
N TYR A 225 -0.35 15.49 7.93
CA TYR A 225 0.45 16.67 8.34
C TYR A 225 1.15 17.19 7.10
N ALA A 226 0.59 18.20 6.48
CA ALA A 226 0.95 18.61 5.13
C ALA A 226 1.63 19.98 5.07
N VAL A 227 2.62 20.13 4.18
CA VAL A 227 3.19 21.40 3.78
C VAL A 227 2.66 21.75 2.39
N GLY A 228 2.02 22.92 2.24
CA GLY A 228 1.39 23.34 0.99
C GLY A 228 -0.02 22.80 0.81
N HIS A 229 -0.59 22.97 -0.39
CA HIS A 229 -1.95 22.53 -0.70
C HIS A 229 -1.94 21.07 -1.14
N VAL A 230 -2.26 20.19 -0.22
CA VAL A 230 -2.49 18.76 -0.51
C VAL A 230 -3.90 18.38 -0.06
N PRO A 231 -4.52 17.35 -0.68
CA PRO A 231 -5.80 16.85 -0.22
C PRO A 231 -5.73 16.48 1.27
N PRO A 232 -6.66 16.96 2.10
CA PRO A 232 -6.59 16.71 3.53
C PRO A 232 -6.92 15.26 3.87
N HIS A 233 -6.12 14.67 4.76
CA HIS A 233 -6.49 13.51 5.55
C HIS A 233 -6.44 13.89 7.03
N ALA A 234 -7.06 13.10 7.89
CA ALA A 234 -6.98 13.35 9.32
C ALA A 234 -5.53 13.24 9.83
N PRO A 235 -5.08 14.10 10.74
CA PRO A 235 -5.85 15.15 11.40
C PRO A 235 -6.04 16.43 10.57
N GLY A 236 -5.47 16.53 9.37
CA GLY A 236 -5.64 17.67 8.46
C GLY A 236 -4.88 18.92 8.91
N ILE A 237 -3.71 18.74 9.49
CA ILE A 237 -2.88 19.83 10.03
C ILE A 237 -2.00 20.41 8.95
N GLN A 238 -2.15 21.72 8.71
CA GLN A 238 -1.25 22.46 7.83
C GLN A 238 0.01 22.84 8.57
N LEU A 239 1.16 22.52 7.98
CA LEU A 239 2.49 22.83 8.53
C LEU A 239 3.10 24.02 7.79
N ASP A 240 3.92 24.80 8.52
CA ASP A 240 4.62 25.97 7.98
C ASP A 240 5.91 25.59 7.25
N THR A 241 6.58 24.52 7.67
CA THR A 241 7.90 24.17 7.17
C THR A 241 8.10 22.68 6.90
N VAL A 242 9.01 22.39 5.98
CA VAL A 242 9.48 21.02 5.71
C VAL A 242 10.17 20.40 6.94
N LYS A 243 10.84 21.22 7.78
CA LYS A 243 11.47 20.79 9.03
C LYS A 243 10.45 20.21 10.00
N GLN A 244 9.29 20.85 10.19
CA GLN A 244 8.21 20.32 11.02
C GLN A 244 7.73 18.95 10.51
N ARG A 245 7.55 18.81 9.18
CA ARG A 245 7.18 17.53 8.56
C ARG A 245 8.24 16.45 8.81
N SER A 246 9.53 16.79 8.67
CA SER A 246 10.63 15.85 8.93
C SER A 246 10.64 15.39 10.38
N ASN A 247 10.37 16.27 11.35
CA ASN A 247 10.25 15.90 12.77
C ASN A 247 9.08 14.93 13.01
N ILE A 248 7.93 15.18 12.39
CA ILE A 248 6.74 14.30 12.51
C ILE A 248 7.06 12.90 11.97
N SER A 249 7.70 12.81 10.81
CA SER A 249 8.13 11.53 10.24
C SER A 249 9.15 10.83 11.15
N HIS A 250 10.08 11.58 11.72
CA HIS A 250 11.06 11.05 12.66
C HIS A 250 10.40 10.50 13.94
N HIS A 251 9.43 11.21 14.51
CA HIS A 251 8.66 10.72 15.65
C HIS A 251 7.87 9.46 15.33
N ALA A 252 7.31 9.36 14.11
CA ALA A 252 6.60 8.17 13.67
C ALA A 252 7.53 6.94 13.54
N ILE A 253 8.73 7.11 12.95
CA ILE A 253 9.68 6.00 12.85
C ILE A 253 10.34 5.64 14.19
N LEU A 254 10.46 6.58 15.13
CA LEU A 254 10.82 6.29 16.52
C LEU A 254 9.74 5.45 17.21
N ALA A 255 8.48 5.83 17.04
CA ALA A 255 7.33 5.10 17.58
C ALA A 255 7.26 3.68 16.98
N HIS A 256 7.56 3.53 15.66
CA HIS A 256 7.74 2.23 15.04
C HIS A 256 8.78 1.37 15.76
N GLY A 257 10.00 1.89 15.95
CA GLY A 257 11.08 1.16 16.61
C GLY A 257 10.74 0.75 18.04
N THR A 258 10.09 1.64 18.80
CA THR A 258 9.60 1.34 20.16
C THR A 258 8.54 0.24 20.15
N ALA A 259 7.63 0.25 19.17
CA ALA A 259 6.60 -0.78 19.02
C ALA A 259 7.20 -2.13 18.66
N VAL A 260 8.24 -2.18 17.82
CA VAL A 260 8.98 -3.43 17.52
C VAL A 260 9.53 -4.03 18.80
N GLN A 261 10.20 -3.22 19.64
CA GLN A 261 10.73 -3.68 20.94
C GLN A 261 9.60 -4.19 21.85
N ALA A 262 8.51 -3.44 21.96
CA ALA A 262 7.37 -3.81 22.80
C ALA A 262 6.74 -5.15 22.36
N LEU A 263 6.50 -5.34 21.06
CA LEU A 263 5.96 -6.60 20.52
C LEU A 263 6.91 -7.77 20.75
N ARG A 264 8.23 -7.60 20.53
CA ARG A 264 9.24 -8.63 20.79
C ARG A 264 9.23 -9.06 22.25
N ALA A 265 9.02 -8.12 23.18
CA ALA A 265 9.01 -8.39 24.61
C ALA A 265 7.72 -9.06 25.08
N THR A 266 6.57 -8.86 24.38
CA THR A 266 5.24 -9.18 24.95
C THR A 266 4.40 -10.15 24.13
N ALA A 267 4.58 -10.20 22.81
CA ALA A 267 3.74 -11.05 21.95
C ALA A 267 4.28 -12.49 21.79
N GLY A 268 5.33 -12.86 22.51
CA GLY A 268 5.98 -14.15 22.38
C GLY A 268 6.71 -14.30 21.04
N LYS A 269 6.84 -15.54 20.54
CA LYS A 269 7.44 -15.76 19.20
C LYS A 269 6.52 -15.23 18.12
N CYS A 270 6.93 -14.16 17.46
CA CYS A 270 6.14 -13.50 16.42
C CYS A 270 7.04 -12.90 15.33
N ASN A 271 6.46 -12.62 14.18
CA ASN A 271 7.06 -11.87 13.09
C ASN A 271 6.60 -10.41 13.18
N VAL A 272 7.54 -9.47 13.08
CA VAL A 272 7.25 -8.04 13.10
C VAL A 272 7.73 -7.41 11.80
N ALA A 273 6.85 -6.65 11.17
CA ALA A 273 7.07 -5.96 9.90
C ALA A 273 6.69 -4.48 10.01
N ALA A 274 7.06 -3.70 9.02
CA ALA A 274 6.43 -2.43 8.65
C ALA A 274 5.55 -2.65 7.42
N ALA A 275 4.58 -1.77 7.18
CA ALA A 275 3.78 -1.75 5.96
C ALA A 275 3.81 -0.34 5.37
N GLU A 276 4.60 -0.14 4.33
CA GLU A 276 4.89 1.19 3.80
C GLU A 276 4.49 1.34 2.33
N ASN A 277 3.94 2.51 2.01
CA ASN A 277 3.78 3.00 0.66
C ASN A 277 5.03 3.81 0.30
N TYR A 278 6.04 3.13 -0.18
CA TYR A 278 7.23 3.79 -0.70
C TYR A 278 7.14 3.96 -2.22
N ASN A 279 7.71 5.05 -2.73
CA ASN A 279 7.66 5.36 -4.15
C ASN A 279 8.58 4.43 -4.95
N ALA A 280 8.01 3.69 -5.90
CA ALA A 280 8.77 2.89 -6.84
C ALA A 280 9.11 3.72 -8.09
N TYR A 281 10.38 3.76 -8.43
CA TYR A 281 10.89 4.47 -9.60
C TYR A 281 11.19 3.47 -10.72
N VAL A 282 10.46 3.60 -11.80
CA VAL A 282 10.47 2.67 -12.94
C VAL A 282 11.35 3.24 -14.04
N PRO A 283 12.46 2.58 -14.46
CA PRO A 283 13.20 3.03 -15.63
C PRO A 283 12.30 2.94 -16.87
N ALA A 284 12.15 4.03 -17.61
CA ALA A 284 11.29 4.08 -18.80
C ALA A 284 11.73 3.08 -19.87
N ILE A 285 13.03 2.78 -19.92
CA ILE A 285 13.63 1.70 -20.70
C ILE A 285 14.67 1.03 -19.78
N GLU A 286 14.70 -0.28 -19.69
CA GLU A 286 15.60 -1.02 -18.81
C GLU A 286 17.04 -1.07 -19.34
N THR A 287 17.68 0.13 -19.43
CA THR A 287 19.13 0.24 -19.70
C THR A 287 19.89 0.44 -18.39
N PRO A 288 21.20 0.12 -18.33
CA PRO A 288 22.02 0.34 -17.14
C PRO A 288 21.93 1.77 -16.60
N GLU A 289 21.93 2.76 -17.48
CA GLU A 289 21.90 4.19 -17.16
C GLU A 289 20.55 4.58 -16.52
N ASN A 290 19.43 4.10 -17.07
CA ASN A 290 18.10 4.37 -16.56
C ASN A 290 17.83 3.60 -15.25
N ILE A 291 18.37 2.40 -15.09
CA ILE A 291 18.31 1.64 -13.83
C ILE A 291 19.05 2.40 -12.73
N GLU A 292 20.24 2.94 -13.02
CA GLU A 292 20.98 3.75 -12.05
C GLU A 292 20.25 5.08 -11.76
N ALA A 293 19.62 5.70 -12.75
CA ALA A 293 18.77 6.87 -12.58
C ALA A 293 17.60 6.59 -11.64
N ALA A 294 16.93 5.44 -11.80
CA ALA A 294 15.85 5.00 -10.94
C ALA A 294 16.32 4.74 -9.49
N ARG A 295 17.51 4.15 -9.31
CA ARG A 295 18.13 3.98 -7.98
C ARG A 295 18.40 5.31 -7.29
N LYS A 296 18.98 6.28 -8.00
CA LYS A 296 19.23 7.64 -7.47
C LYS A 296 17.92 8.34 -7.11
N ALA A 297 16.90 8.25 -7.96
CA ALA A 297 15.60 8.82 -7.69
C ALA A 297 14.95 8.20 -6.43
N PHE A 298 15.02 6.88 -6.29
CA PHE A 298 14.52 6.15 -5.14
C PHE A 298 15.16 6.61 -3.82
N LEU A 299 16.49 6.73 -3.77
CA LEU A 299 17.21 7.15 -2.57
C LEU A 299 17.05 8.64 -2.24
N ARG A 300 16.82 9.48 -3.26
CA ARG A 300 16.58 10.92 -3.10
C ARG A 300 15.13 11.24 -2.74
N ASP A 301 14.22 10.32 -2.95
CA ASP A 301 12.81 10.53 -2.67
C ASP A 301 12.57 10.94 -1.22
N ALA A 302 11.63 11.87 -1.03
CA ALA A 302 11.39 12.48 0.25
C ALA A 302 10.95 11.46 1.32
N ALA A 303 10.08 10.51 0.98
CA ALA A 303 9.61 9.48 1.90
C ALA A 303 10.60 8.31 2.01
N ASN A 304 11.09 7.78 0.88
CA ASN A 304 12.01 6.64 0.88
C ASN A 304 13.31 6.94 1.65
N GLY A 305 13.89 8.12 1.40
CA GLY A 305 15.14 8.55 2.04
C GLY A 305 15.01 8.87 3.53
N SER A 306 13.83 9.35 3.98
CA SER A 306 13.61 9.79 5.36
C SER A 306 12.82 8.82 6.24
N ILE A 307 12.12 7.87 5.67
CA ILE A 307 11.31 6.90 6.41
C ILE A 307 11.88 5.49 6.20
N LEU A 308 11.86 5.00 4.96
CA LEU A 308 12.25 3.63 4.66
C LEU A 308 13.75 3.39 4.91
N SER A 309 14.63 4.31 4.46
CA SER A 309 16.07 4.18 4.64
C SER A 309 16.49 4.07 6.11
N PRO A 310 16.11 4.98 7.03
CA PRO A 310 16.52 4.85 8.44
C PRO A 310 15.92 3.62 9.12
N MET A 311 14.72 3.20 8.77
CA MET A 311 14.12 1.97 9.31
C MET A 311 14.90 0.71 8.92
N LEU A 312 15.36 0.62 7.66
CA LEU A 312 16.00 -0.58 7.13
C LEU A 312 17.52 -0.58 7.22
N THR A 313 18.16 0.60 7.25
CA THR A 313 19.62 0.73 7.18
C THR A 313 20.25 1.44 8.42
N GLY A 314 19.44 2.02 9.28
CA GLY A 314 19.91 2.79 10.45
C GLY A 314 20.43 4.18 10.09
N ARG A 315 20.21 4.68 8.87
CA ARG A 315 20.63 6.02 8.46
C ARG A 315 19.68 6.62 7.40
N TYR A 316 19.57 7.91 7.40
CA TYR A 316 18.96 8.64 6.28
C TYR A 316 19.81 8.43 5.02
N SER A 317 19.22 8.35 3.84
CA SER A 317 20.00 8.20 2.61
C SER A 317 20.87 9.44 2.37
N ASP A 318 22.05 9.26 1.81
CA ASP A 318 22.97 10.37 1.53
C ASP A 318 22.36 11.32 0.47
N GLU A 319 21.66 10.77 -0.52
CA GLU A 319 20.95 11.53 -1.54
C GLU A 319 19.83 12.39 -0.95
N TRP A 320 19.11 11.87 0.04
CA TRP A 320 18.09 12.65 0.77
C TRP A 320 18.73 13.75 1.61
N MET A 321 19.82 13.45 2.31
CA MET A 321 20.55 14.44 3.11
C MET A 321 21.13 15.57 2.25
N GLN A 322 21.55 15.28 1.02
CA GLN A 322 22.00 16.31 0.07
C GLN A 322 20.85 17.25 -0.35
N GLU A 323 19.66 16.72 -0.55
CA GLU A 323 18.49 17.51 -1.02
C GLU A 323 17.81 18.24 0.16
N TYR A 324 17.61 17.56 1.28
CA TYR A 324 16.74 18.01 2.38
C TYR A 324 17.49 18.24 3.70
N GLY A 325 18.82 18.12 3.75
CA GLY A 325 19.59 18.16 5.00
C GLY A 325 19.37 19.42 5.85
N ALA A 326 19.12 20.58 5.22
CA ALA A 326 18.75 21.82 5.93
C ALA A 326 17.39 21.69 6.66
N SER A 327 16.54 20.74 6.26
CA SER A 327 15.25 20.42 6.87
C SER A 327 15.25 19.05 7.55
N ALA A 328 16.43 18.48 7.84
CA ALA A 328 16.54 17.21 8.55
C ALA A 328 15.90 17.29 9.94
N PRO A 329 15.33 16.21 10.48
CA PRO A 329 14.71 16.21 11.80
C PRO A 329 15.71 16.45 12.93
N ASP A 330 15.20 16.68 14.14
CA ASP A 330 16.01 16.83 15.34
C ASP A 330 16.41 15.45 15.89
N ILE A 331 17.48 14.90 15.34
CA ILE A 331 18.00 13.57 15.68
C ILE A 331 18.76 13.66 17.01
N ARG A 332 18.40 12.80 17.97
CA ARG A 332 19.11 12.67 19.25
C ARG A 332 19.98 11.42 19.26
N GLU A 333 20.93 11.38 20.17
CA GLU A 333 21.73 10.18 20.40
C GLU A 333 20.83 8.97 20.69
N GLY A 334 21.10 7.86 20.02
CA GLY A 334 20.33 6.62 20.16
C GLY A 334 19.10 6.51 19.24
N ASP A 335 18.59 7.59 18.63
CA ASP A 335 17.40 7.58 17.80
C ASP A 335 17.49 6.59 16.65
N LEU A 336 18.56 6.66 15.86
CA LEU A 336 18.74 5.77 14.70
C LEU A 336 18.86 4.29 15.09
N LYS A 337 19.45 4.01 16.25
CA LYS A 337 19.50 2.66 16.81
C LYS A 337 18.10 2.17 17.22
N LEU A 338 17.27 3.06 17.79
CA LEU A 338 15.90 2.74 18.16
C LEU A 338 15.03 2.51 16.91
N ILE A 339 15.19 3.32 15.88
CA ILE A 339 14.45 3.21 14.62
C ILE A 339 14.76 1.91 13.89
N ASN A 340 16.06 1.57 13.78
CA ASN A 340 16.53 0.41 13.03
C ASN A 340 16.45 -0.88 13.86
N GLN A 341 15.24 -1.26 14.27
CA GLN A 341 15.02 -2.56 14.90
C GLN A 341 14.95 -3.67 13.84
N PRO A 342 15.41 -4.89 14.15
CA PRO A 342 15.31 -6.02 13.24
C PRO A 342 13.84 -6.32 12.85
N LEU A 343 13.57 -6.34 11.54
CA LEU A 343 12.29 -6.74 10.96
C LEU A 343 12.38 -8.13 10.36
N ASP A 344 11.30 -8.90 10.40
CA ASP A 344 11.20 -10.22 9.78
C ASP A 344 10.70 -10.15 8.34
N ALA A 345 10.02 -9.05 7.97
CA ALA A 345 9.56 -8.78 6.62
C ALA A 345 9.26 -7.29 6.42
N LEU A 346 9.12 -6.88 5.16
CA LEU A 346 8.61 -5.57 4.78
C LEU A 346 7.32 -5.76 3.96
N GLY A 347 6.24 -5.11 4.40
CA GLY A 347 5.03 -4.94 3.61
C GLY A 347 5.17 -3.77 2.63
N PHE A 348 4.84 -4.00 1.39
CA PHE A 348 4.81 -2.99 0.34
C PHE A 348 3.38 -2.72 -0.12
N ASN A 349 2.90 -1.51 0.15
CA ASN A 349 1.66 -1.00 -0.42
C ASN A 349 2.00 -0.35 -1.77
N CYS A 350 1.61 -0.99 -2.87
CA CYS A 350 1.97 -0.55 -4.21
C CYS A 350 0.74 -0.38 -5.09
N TYR A 351 0.50 0.84 -5.55
CA TYR A 351 -0.63 1.17 -6.43
C TYR A 351 -0.20 1.77 -7.76
N THR A 352 0.90 2.53 -7.75
CA THR A 352 1.43 3.27 -8.89
C THR A 352 2.94 3.38 -8.78
N GLY A 353 3.61 3.98 -9.76
CA GLY A 353 5.03 4.26 -9.72
C GLY A 353 5.36 5.55 -10.49
N THR A 354 6.63 5.87 -10.61
CA THR A 354 7.11 7.04 -11.33
C THR A 354 8.12 6.63 -12.37
N TYR A 355 7.89 6.95 -13.64
CA TYR A 355 8.87 6.69 -14.71
C TYR A 355 10.03 7.66 -14.66
N VAL A 356 11.23 7.12 -14.89
CA VAL A 356 12.51 7.83 -14.80
C VAL A 356 13.39 7.50 -15.99
N VAL A 357 14.14 8.51 -16.44
CA VAL A 357 15.25 8.35 -17.38
C VAL A 357 16.52 9.01 -16.84
N ALA A 358 17.66 8.54 -17.28
CA ALA A 358 18.95 9.18 -17.03
C ALA A 358 19.00 10.57 -17.69
N ALA A 359 19.53 11.54 -16.97
CA ALA A 359 19.66 12.91 -17.46
C ALA A 359 20.99 13.54 -17.06
N ASN A 360 21.51 14.40 -17.92
CA ASN A 360 22.73 15.15 -17.65
C ASN A 360 22.44 16.42 -16.84
N ASN A 361 22.05 16.21 -15.57
CA ASN A 361 21.79 17.27 -14.60
C ASN A 361 22.37 16.87 -13.21
N ALA A 362 22.30 17.78 -12.25
CA ALA A 362 22.87 17.56 -10.91
C ALA A 362 22.28 16.34 -10.17
N LYS A 363 21.04 15.92 -10.49
CA LYS A 363 20.38 14.75 -9.90
C LYS A 363 20.75 13.46 -10.62
N GLY A 364 21.15 13.53 -11.88
CA GLY A 364 21.47 12.40 -12.76
C GLY A 364 20.22 11.70 -13.31
N PHE A 365 19.04 12.29 -13.14
CA PHE A 365 17.77 11.75 -13.65
C PHE A 365 16.71 12.83 -13.86
N GLU A 366 15.70 12.46 -14.65
CA GLU A 366 14.43 13.18 -14.80
C GLU A 366 13.26 12.23 -14.62
N THR A 367 12.16 12.75 -14.05
CA THR A 367 10.87 12.06 -13.95
C THR A 367 9.91 12.62 -14.97
N TYR A 368 9.08 11.75 -15.54
CA TYR A 368 8.10 12.17 -16.53
C TYR A 368 6.69 12.08 -15.96
N PRO A 369 5.88 13.13 -16.13
CA PRO A 369 4.48 13.07 -15.77
C PRO A 369 3.74 12.11 -16.72
N TYR A 370 2.70 11.48 -16.19
CA TYR A 370 1.80 10.69 -17.04
C TYR A 370 0.98 11.60 -17.96
N PHE A 371 0.82 11.20 -19.21
CA PHE A 371 -0.11 11.86 -20.12
C PHE A 371 -1.55 11.69 -19.65
N GLU A 372 -2.46 12.60 -20.05
CA GLU A 372 -3.86 12.54 -19.70
C GLU A 372 -4.53 11.22 -20.09
N ALA A 373 -4.17 10.69 -21.28
CA ALA A 373 -4.70 9.43 -21.80
C ALA A 373 -4.03 8.17 -21.22
N TYR A 374 -3.08 8.30 -20.30
CA TYR A 374 -2.46 7.14 -19.66
C TYR A 374 -3.50 6.39 -18.80
N PRO A 375 -3.49 5.04 -18.79
CA PRO A 375 -4.46 4.27 -18.02
C PRO A 375 -4.47 4.63 -16.54
N LYS A 376 -5.64 4.95 -16.01
CA LYS A 376 -5.84 5.36 -14.62
C LYS A 376 -6.97 4.57 -13.98
N GLY A 377 -6.88 4.38 -12.67
CA GLY A 377 -8.02 4.01 -11.83
C GLY A 377 -8.99 5.19 -11.65
N SER A 378 -10.09 4.97 -10.94
CA SER A 378 -11.03 6.06 -10.63
C SER A 378 -10.50 7.06 -9.59
N MET A 379 -9.35 6.79 -8.95
CA MET A 379 -8.61 7.75 -8.12
C MET A 379 -7.71 8.61 -9.01
N PRO A 380 -7.70 9.96 -8.85
CA PRO A 380 -6.92 10.85 -9.72
C PRO A 380 -5.40 10.57 -9.74
N TRP A 381 -4.86 10.10 -8.62
CA TRP A 381 -3.45 9.82 -8.44
C TRP A 381 -3.02 8.42 -8.93
N LEU A 382 -3.98 7.50 -9.11
CA LEU A 382 -3.69 6.10 -9.41
C LEU A 382 -3.48 5.90 -10.91
N ASN A 383 -2.25 6.05 -11.39
CA ASN A 383 -1.85 5.63 -12.73
C ASN A 383 -1.53 4.12 -12.70
N ILE A 384 -2.02 3.38 -13.68
CA ILE A 384 -1.84 1.92 -13.75
C ILE A 384 -0.44 1.62 -14.26
N THR A 385 0.50 1.40 -13.35
CA THR A 385 1.93 1.15 -13.62
C THR A 385 2.35 -0.20 -13.02
N PRO A 386 2.02 -1.32 -13.67
CA PRO A 386 2.23 -2.65 -13.09
C PRO A 386 3.70 -2.98 -12.78
N GLU A 387 4.64 -2.40 -13.52
CA GLU A 387 6.08 -2.59 -13.33
C GLU A 387 6.57 -2.00 -12.00
N ALA A 388 5.84 -1.04 -11.43
CA ALA A 388 6.20 -0.40 -10.16
C ALA A 388 6.37 -1.42 -9.03
N ILE A 389 5.54 -2.46 -9.00
CA ILE A 389 5.60 -3.48 -7.95
C ILE A 389 6.90 -4.30 -8.02
N TYR A 390 7.38 -4.62 -9.23
CA TYR A 390 8.67 -5.27 -9.45
C TYR A 390 9.83 -4.34 -9.07
N TRP A 391 9.81 -3.09 -9.56
CA TRP A 391 10.89 -2.15 -9.32
C TRP A 391 10.99 -1.74 -7.86
N GLY A 392 9.87 -1.58 -7.14
CA GLY A 392 9.87 -1.32 -5.71
C GLY A 392 10.53 -2.44 -4.91
N ILE A 393 10.20 -3.71 -5.20
CA ILE A 393 10.85 -4.88 -4.58
C ILE A 393 12.36 -4.88 -4.86
N ARG A 394 12.75 -4.69 -6.12
CA ARG A 394 14.13 -4.65 -6.54
C ARG A 394 14.92 -3.51 -5.86
N GLN A 395 14.32 -2.34 -5.72
CA GLN A 395 14.96 -1.17 -5.12
C GLN A 395 15.23 -1.35 -3.62
N VAL A 396 14.31 -1.97 -2.88
CA VAL A 396 14.57 -2.34 -1.48
C VAL A 396 15.75 -3.30 -1.39
N SER A 397 15.78 -4.32 -2.23
CA SER A 397 16.86 -5.28 -2.25
C SER A 397 18.20 -4.67 -2.65
N GLN A 398 18.24 -3.90 -3.75
CA GLN A 398 19.49 -3.44 -4.36
C GLN A 398 19.93 -2.05 -3.89
N ALA A 399 19.00 -1.08 -3.77
CA ALA A 399 19.35 0.29 -3.39
C ALA A 399 19.58 0.43 -1.87
N LEU A 400 18.84 -0.31 -1.05
CA LEU A 400 19.00 -0.33 0.41
C LEU A 400 19.85 -1.52 0.90
N GLY A 401 20.31 -2.42 0.00
CA GLY A 401 21.13 -3.55 0.36
C GLY A 401 20.42 -4.60 1.23
N ARG A 402 19.08 -4.70 1.15
CA ARG A 402 18.27 -5.61 1.96
C ARG A 402 17.71 -6.78 1.15
N SER A 403 18.61 -7.49 0.44
CA SER A 403 18.27 -8.74 -0.27
C SER A 403 17.90 -9.90 0.68
N ASP A 404 18.24 -9.78 1.95
CA ASP A 404 17.91 -10.72 3.02
C ASP A 404 16.48 -10.59 3.54
N LEU A 405 15.84 -9.41 3.35
CA LEU A 405 14.56 -9.09 3.96
C LEU A 405 13.40 -9.59 3.08
N PRO A 406 12.56 -10.52 3.57
CA PRO A 406 11.36 -10.92 2.86
C PRO A 406 10.42 -9.74 2.62
N VAL A 407 9.86 -9.64 1.41
CA VAL A 407 8.87 -8.62 1.04
C VAL A 407 7.53 -9.31 0.79
N PHE A 408 6.44 -8.74 1.29
CA PHE A 408 5.09 -9.11 0.88
C PHE A 408 4.35 -7.87 0.39
N ILE A 409 3.49 -8.05 -0.61
CA ILE A 409 2.62 -6.98 -1.05
C ILE A 409 1.48 -6.88 -0.06
N SER A 410 1.55 -5.88 0.81
CA SER A 410 0.59 -5.68 1.91
C SER A 410 -0.67 -4.97 1.46
N GLU A 411 -0.59 -4.22 0.34
CA GLU A 411 -1.74 -3.65 -0.36
C GLU A 411 -1.43 -3.48 -1.85
N ASN A 412 -2.40 -3.84 -2.68
CA ASN A 412 -2.43 -3.52 -4.11
C ASN A 412 -3.87 -3.60 -4.61
N GLY A 413 -4.34 -2.58 -5.33
CA GLY A 413 -5.74 -2.55 -5.77
C GLY A 413 -6.09 -1.34 -6.62
N VAL A 414 -7.30 -1.36 -7.14
CA VAL A 414 -7.87 -0.26 -7.93
C VAL A 414 -9.33 -0.07 -7.59
N ALA A 415 -9.73 1.18 -7.43
CA ALA A 415 -11.15 1.52 -7.34
C ALA A 415 -11.76 1.55 -8.75
N ASP A 416 -12.86 0.83 -8.95
CA ASP A 416 -13.63 0.82 -10.19
C ASP A 416 -15.03 1.40 -10.03
N GLY A 417 -15.70 1.62 -11.16
CA GLY A 417 -17.05 2.14 -11.23
C GLY A 417 -18.10 1.08 -11.60
N ALA A 418 -17.75 -0.22 -11.57
CA ALA A 418 -18.64 -1.30 -11.98
C ALA A 418 -19.92 -1.33 -11.12
N LYS A 419 -21.06 -1.38 -11.77
CA LYS A 419 -22.38 -1.44 -11.13
C LYS A 419 -22.95 -2.86 -11.19
N PRO A 420 -23.82 -3.23 -10.24
CA PRO A 420 -24.55 -4.49 -10.33
C PRO A 420 -25.43 -4.52 -11.58
N ASP A 421 -25.50 -5.67 -12.23
CA ASP A 421 -26.51 -5.97 -13.25
C ASP A 421 -27.89 -6.22 -12.63
N ALA A 422 -28.87 -6.57 -13.45
CA ALA A 422 -30.24 -6.86 -12.99
C ALA A 422 -30.31 -8.04 -11.99
N GLY A 423 -29.35 -8.95 -12.03
CA GLY A 423 -29.21 -10.07 -11.10
C GLY A 423 -28.39 -9.72 -9.82
N GLY A 424 -27.88 -8.50 -9.74
CA GLY A 424 -27.05 -8.03 -8.62
C GLY A 424 -25.57 -8.43 -8.75
N PHE A 425 -25.13 -9.04 -9.84
CA PHE A 425 -23.74 -9.40 -10.08
C PHE A 425 -22.93 -8.18 -10.55
N VAL A 426 -21.69 -8.08 -10.08
CA VAL A 426 -20.75 -6.99 -10.44
C VAL A 426 -19.58 -7.56 -11.23
N ALA A 427 -19.55 -7.25 -12.54
CA ALA A 427 -18.49 -7.64 -13.45
C ALA A 427 -17.38 -6.59 -13.47
N ASP A 428 -16.55 -6.53 -12.43
CA ASP A 428 -15.42 -5.61 -12.26
C ASP A 428 -14.18 -6.08 -13.05
N ILE A 429 -14.31 -6.12 -14.37
CA ILE A 429 -13.29 -6.65 -15.28
C ILE A 429 -12.00 -5.86 -15.22
N ASP A 430 -12.09 -4.54 -15.03
CA ASP A 430 -10.92 -3.64 -14.94
C ASP A 430 -10.04 -4.04 -13.76
N ARG A 431 -10.64 -4.43 -12.61
CA ARG A 431 -9.89 -4.91 -11.45
C ARG A 431 -9.24 -6.27 -11.71
N VAL A 432 -9.89 -7.17 -12.43
CA VAL A 432 -9.29 -8.45 -12.87
C VAL A 432 -8.06 -8.19 -13.73
N MET A 433 -8.18 -7.28 -14.71
CA MET A 433 -7.06 -6.90 -15.59
C MET A 433 -5.93 -6.23 -14.82
N TYR A 434 -6.25 -5.36 -13.87
CA TYR A 434 -5.28 -4.73 -12.97
C TYR A 434 -4.50 -5.78 -12.18
N TYR A 435 -5.17 -6.62 -11.41
CA TYR A 435 -4.52 -7.66 -10.60
C TYR A 435 -3.66 -8.61 -11.43
N ARG A 436 -4.16 -9.02 -12.62
CA ARG A 436 -3.40 -9.90 -13.51
C ARG A 436 -2.06 -9.29 -13.93
N GLN A 437 -2.03 -8.01 -14.25
CA GLN A 437 -0.80 -7.32 -14.67
C GLN A 437 0.17 -7.15 -13.50
N TYR A 438 -0.31 -6.74 -12.33
CA TYR A 438 0.53 -6.58 -11.15
C TYR A 438 1.08 -7.94 -10.66
N LEU A 439 0.27 -8.98 -10.59
CA LEU A 439 0.72 -10.32 -10.20
C LEU A 439 1.77 -10.92 -11.16
N ARG A 440 1.72 -10.59 -12.45
CA ARG A 440 2.80 -10.99 -13.39
C ARG A 440 4.12 -10.33 -13.03
N ASN A 441 4.11 -9.09 -12.57
CA ASN A 441 5.31 -8.38 -12.13
C ASN A 441 5.81 -8.86 -10.76
N VAL A 442 4.90 -9.24 -9.85
CA VAL A 442 5.28 -9.96 -8.62
C VAL A 442 5.95 -11.30 -8.96
N HIS A 443 5.38 -12.05 -9.90
CA HIS A 443 5.97 -13.31 -10.37
C HIS A 443 7.33 -13.11 -11.04
N ARG A 444 7.52 -12.02 -11.80
CA ARG A 444 8.83 -11.63 -12.34
C ARG A 444 9.86 -11.50 -11.21
N ALA A 445 9.53 -10.77 -10.15
CA ALA A 445 10.41 -10.62 -8.99
C ALA A 445 10.76 -11.96 -8.35
N VAL A 446 9.77 -12.83 -8.13
CA VAL A 446 9.98 -14.18 -7.59
C VAL A 446 10.88 -15.01 -8.52
N SER A 447 10.66 -14.95 -9.83
CA SER A 447 11.44 -15.71 -10.82
C SER A 447 12.90 -15.25 -10.91
N GLU A 448 13.17 -13.98 -10.63
CA GLU A 448 14.50 -13.41 -10.55
C GLU A 448 15.19 -13.61 -9.18
N GLY A 449 14.51 -14.30 -8.23
CA GLY A 449 15.08 -14.70 -6.94
C GLY A 449 14.91 -13.66 -5.82
N TYR A 450 14.10 -12.61 -6.00
CA TYR A 450 13.76 -11.69 -4.91
C TYR A 450 12.87 -12.40 -3.87
N PRO A 451 13.07 -12.14 -2.56
CA PRO A 451 12.39 -12.87 -1.48
C PRO A 451 10.95 -12.39 -1.27
N VAL A 452 10.09 -12.57 -2.28
CA VAL A 452 8.67 -12.20 -2.19
C VAL A 452 7.86 -13.34 -1.60
N VAL A 453 7.19 -13.10 -0.47
CA VAL A 453 6.53 -14.16 0.31
C VAL A 453 5.00 -14.09 0.32
N GLY A 454 4.39 -13.01 -0.19
CA GLY A 454 2.93 -12.89 -0.13
C GLY A 454 2.32 -11.74 -0.93
N TYR A 455 0.99 -11.82 -1.10
CA TYR A 455 0.20 -10.81 -1.80
C TYR A 455 -1.17 -10.66 -1.15
N PHE A 456 -1.52 -9.42 -0.80
CA PHE A 456 -2.78 -9.03 -0.15
C PHE A 456 -3.47 -7.94 -0.98
N PRO A 457 -4.51 -8.28 -1.74
CA PRO A 457 -5.34 -7.29 -2.42
C PRO A 457 -5.92 -6.25 -1.47
N TRP A 458 -5.87 -4.99 -1.87
CA TRP A 458 -6.66 -3.92 -1.29
C TRP A 458 -7.88 -3.67 -2.15
N SER A 459 -9.06 -4.03 -1.72
CA SER A 459 -9.44 -4.51 -0.39
C SER A 459 -10.31 -5.75 -0.52
N LEU A 460 -10.48 -6.49 0.58
CA LEU A 460 -11.43 -7.60 0.62
C LEU A 460 -12.82 -7.14 0.20
N MET A 461 -13.30 -6.04 0.79
CA MET A 461 -14.63 -5.48 0.54
C MET A 461 -14.59 -3.98 0.29
N ASP A 462 -15.60 -3.45 -0.40
CA ASP A 462 -15.83 -2.00 -0.49
C ASP A 462 -15.93 -1.42 0.92
N ASN A 463 -15.37 -0.25 1.14
CA ASN A 463 -15.26 0.32 2.47
C ASN A 463 -15.26 1.85 2.45
N PHE A 464 -15.03 2.47 3.60
CA PHE A 464 -14.88 3.92 3.73
C PHE A 464 -13.51 4.35 3.20
N GLU A 465 -13.48 4.96 2.00
CA GLU A 465 -12.25 5.41 1.33
C GLU A 465 -11.87 6.83 1.74
N TRP A 466 -11.57 7.02 3.01
CA TRP A 466 -11.05 8.24 3.59
C TRP A 466 -11.84 9.50 3.17
N ALA A 467 -11.18 10.56 2.63
CA ALA A 467 -11.84 11.78 2.19
C ALA A 467 -12.83 11.57 1.02
N CYS A 468 -12.74 10.47 0.28
CA CYS A 468 -13.72 10.09 -0.75
C CYS A 468 -14.99 9.41 -0.18
N GLY A 469 -15.02 9.11 1.13
CA GLY A 469 -16.15 8.41 1.75
C GLY A 469 -16.43 7.07 1.07
N TYR A 470 -17.68 6.84 0.68
CA TYR A 470 -18.12 5.60 0.03
C TYR A 470 -18.14 5.64 -1.50
N ASN A 471 -17.62 6.71 -2.10
CA ASN A 471 -17.66 6.91 -3.55
C ASN A 471 -16.61 6.09 -4.32
N LYS A 472 -15.57 5.60 -3.65
CA LYS A 472 -14.50 4.80 -4.25
C LYS A 472 -14.55 3.37 -3.73
N ARG A 473 -14.64 2.41 -4.66
CA ARG A 473 -14.90 1.00 -4.34
C ARG A 473 -13.70 0.14 -4.72
N PHE A 474 -12.85 -0.16 -3.75
CA PHE A 474 -11.66 -1.01 -3.93
C PHE A 474 -11.94 -2.50 -3.71
N GLY A 475 -13.08 -2.85 -3.11
CA GLY A 475 -13.36 -4.22 -2.66
C GLY A 475 -13.53 -5.23 -3.80
N MET A 476 -13.08 -6.45 -3.56
CA MET A 476 -13.47 -7.63 -4.32
C MET A 476 -14.89 -8.09 -3.96
N VAL A 477 -15.37 -7.72 -2.79
CA VAL A 477 -16.77 -7.90 -2.34
C VAL A 477 -17.45 -6.55 -2.35
N ARG A 478 -18.59 -6.44 -3.04
CA ARG A 478 -19.45 -5.27 -2.96
C ARG A 478 -20.16 -5.24 -1.62
N VAL A 479 -20.14 -4.08 -0.96
CA VAL A 479 -20.98 -3.79 0.19
C VAL A 479 -22.08 -2.82 -0.23
N ASP A 480 -23.31 -3.19 0.03
CA ASP A 480 -24.46 -2.30 -0.03
C ASP A 480 -24.57 -1.59 1.32
N TYR A 481 -24.25 -0.32 1.36
CA TYR A 481 -24.11 0.43 2.63
C TYR A 481 -25.44 0.70 3.35
N GLU A 482 -26.58 0.54 2.67
CA GLU A 482 -27.89 0.68 3.30
C GLU A 482 -28.31 -0.63 4.00
N THR A 483 -28.14 -1.76 3.31
CA THR A 483 -28.57 -3.08 3.77
C THR A 483 -27.45 -3.89 4.41
N GLN A 484 -26.22 -3.45 4.26
CA GLN A 484 -25.00 -4.16 4.67
C GLN A 484 -24.82 -5.53 3.97
N LYS A 485 -25.49 -5.75 2.82
CA LYS A 485 -25.35 -6.99 2.05
C LYS A 485 -23.96 -7.06 1.40
N ARG A 486 -23.34 -8.23 1.52
CA ARG A 486 -22.07 -8.57 0.86
C ARG A 486 -22.35 -9.33 -0.43
N THR A 487 -21.75 -8.89 -1.56
CA THR A 487 -21.89 -9.56 -2.87
C THR A 487 -20.50 -9.74 -3.50
N PRO A 488 -19.98 -10.97 -3.60
CA PRO A 488 -18.72 -11.24 -4.32
C PRO A 488 -18.78 -10.78 -5.76
N LYS A 489 -17.77 -10.01 -6.20
CA LYS A 489 -17.62 -9.50 -7.56
C LYS A 489 -16.91 -10.52 -8.46
N LEU A 490 -16.72 -10.18 -9.75
CA LEU A 490 -15.95 -11.02 -10.68
C LEU A 490 -14.49 -11.19 -10.21
N SER A 491 -13.85 -10.12 -9.74
CA SER A 491 -12.49 -10.15 -9.22
C SER A 491 -12.31 -11.10 -8.04
N TYR A 492 -13.30 -11.25 -7.15
CA TYR A 492 -13.30 -12.24 -6.10
C TYR A 492 -13.21 -13.65 -6.66
N ARG A 493 -14.05 -13.98 -7.66
CA ARG A 493 -14.09 -15.31 -8.30
C ARG A 493 -12.79 -15.59 -9.06
N TRP A 494 -12.23 -14.58 -9.70
CA TRP A 494 -10.96 -14.69 -10.39
C TRP A 494 -9.79 -14.93 -9.39
N TYR A 495 -9.74 -14.16 -8.31
CA TYR A 495 -8.69 -14.31 -7.29
C TYR A 495 -8.78 -15.67 -6.59
N GLN A 496 -9.97 -16.21 -6.39
CA GLN A 496 -10.18 -17.58 -5.93
C GLN A 496 -9.49 -18.61 -6.85
N GLN A 497 -9.55 -18.40 -8.17
CA GLN A 497 -8.87 -19.26 -9.14
C GLN A 497 -7.34 -19.11 -9.06
N VAL A 498 -6.84 -17.89 -8.88
CA VAL A 498 -5.40 -17.60 -8.65
C VAL A 498 -4.89 -18.37 -7.44
N ILE A 499 -5.61 -18.30 -6.32
CA ILE A 499 -5.25 -19.02 -5.08
C ILE A 499 -5.23 -20.54 -5.32
N ARG A 500 -6.27 -21.08 -5.90
CA ARG A 500 -6.36 -22.53 -6.19
C ARG A 500 -5.27 -23.00 -7.14
N ALA A 501 -4.92 -22.19 -8.11
CA ALA A 501 -3.85 -22.48 -9.06
C ALA A 501 -2.45 -22.25 -8.47
N ASN A 502 -2.33 -21.56 -7.34
CA ASN A 502 -1.08 -20.99 -6.83
C ASN A 502 -0.30 -20.27 -7.93
N GLY A 503 -0.99 -19.46 -8.74
CA GLY A 503 -0.39 -18.84 -9.91
C GLY A 503 -1.33 -17.91 -10.66
N VAL A 504 -0.78 -17.13 -11.58
CA VAL A 504 -1.56 -16.20 -12.41
C VAL A 504 -2.34 -17.00 -13.47
N VAL A 505 -3.64 -16.78 -13.51
CA VAL A 505 -4.57 -17.43 -14.45
C VAL A 505 -5.11 -16.43 -15.49
#